data_b099e6ffbb96cfef940d9439fdac188d
#
_entry.id   b099e6ffbb96cfef940d9439fdac188d
#
_cell.length_a   1.000
_cell.length_b   1.000
_cell.length_c   1.000
_cell.angle_alpha   90.00
_cell.angle_beta   90.00
_cell.angle_gamma   90.00
#
_symmetry.space_group_name_H-M   'P 1'
#
loop_
_entity.id
_entity.type
_entity.pdbx_description
1 polymer ?
#
loop_
_entity_poly.entity_id
_entity_poly.type
_entity_poly.pdbx_seq_one_letter_code
_entity_poly.pdbx_strand_id
1 'polypeptide(L)'
;MNGKTHPTIGACGIDCGLCPVHHVKAGDGCGGCTAPGPTGAAGRWCAISRCAVRDHGYETCAECPEFPCPRLEGWDKGDSIVTHAATLSNLRAIRQRALDGFLEQQRKRIELLEAMLGEFDEGRSKGRCCVACALLPVDELQTALDDARREAEEKGIPADDRESKAKMLRGRLEAAAERLGISLKLRKG
;
A
#
# COMPACT_ATOMS: atom_id res chain seq x y z
N MET A 1 7.22 -20.06 17.74
CA MET A 1 6.63 -18.71 17.57
C MET A 1 6.10 -18.66 16.14
N ASN A 2 4.78 -18.75 15.95
CA ASN A 2 4.20 -18.62 14.63
C ASN A 2 4.33 -17.16 14.18
N GLY A 3 5.29 -16.91 13.29
CA GLY A 3 5.42 -15.62 12.62
C GLY A 3 4.36 -15.49 11.52
N LYS A 4 4.04 -14.26 11.13
CA LYS A 4 3.22 -14.01 9.93
C LYS A 4 3.87 -14.64 8.71
N THR A 5 3.05 -15.25 7.84
CA THR A 5 3.47 -15.83 6.56
C THR A 5 3.38 -14.82 5.40
N HIS A 6 2.53 -13.80 5.53
CA HIS A 6 2.31 -12.79 4.50
C HIS A 6 2.80 -11.39 4.93
N PRO A 7 4.04 -11.01 4.60
CA PRO A 7 4.63 -9.74 5.02
C PRO A 7 4.02 -8.52 4.34
N THR A 8 3.34 -8.70 3.21
CA THR A 8 2.76 -7.60 2.42
C THR A 8 1.46 -7.03 3.00
N ILE A 9 0.88 -7.68 4.02
CA ILE A 9 -0.29 -7.16 4.75
C ILE A 9 0.00 -7.08 6.24
N GLY A 10 -0.29 -5.97 6.89
CA GLY A 10 -0.18 -5.81 8.34
C GLY A 10 -1.29 -6.56 9.08
N ALA A 11 -1.03 -6.99 10.32
CA ALA A 11 -2.07 -7.57 11.17
C ALA A 11 -3.28 -6.65 11.33
N CYS A 12 -3.07 -5.33 11.32
CA CYS A 12 -4.10 -4.30 11.39
C CYS A 12 -4.78 -3.97 10.05
N GLY A 13 -4.43 -4.65 8.95
CA GLY A 13 -4.96 -4.37 7.62
C GLY A 13 -4.21 -3.29 6.82
N ILE A 14 -3.11 -2.74 7.34
CA ILE A 14 -2.23 -1.87 6.55
C ILE A 14 -1.68 -2.66 5.37
N ASP A 15 -1.76 -2.07 4.18
CA ASP A 15 -1.18 -2.63 2.97
C ASP A 15 0.34 -2.39 2.95
N CYS A 16 1.08 -3.29 3.59
CA CYS A 16 2.54 -3.19 3.71
C CYS A 16 3.25 -3.32 2.35
N GLY A 17 2.68 -4.09 1.42
CA GLY A 17 3.20 -4.25 0.06
C GLY A 17 3.09 -2.97 -0.78
N LEU A 18 2.26 -2.01 -0.36
CA LEU A 18 2.12 -0.68 -0.98
C LEU A 18 2.74 0.44 -0.13
N CYS A 19 3.60 0.09 0.82
CA CYS A 19 4.29 1.05 1.68
C CYS A 19 5.59 1.55 1.03
N PRO A 20 5.90 2.86 1.07
CA PRO A 20 7.16 3.39 0.52
C PRO A 20 8.42 2.74 1.10
N VAL A 21 8.37 2.29 2.36
CA VAL A 21 9.51 1.65 3.03
C VAL A 21 9.69 0.19 2.59
N HIS A 22 8.64 -0.47 2.13
CA HIS A 22 8.75 -1.80 1.51
C HIS A 22 9.57 -1.76 0.22
N HIS A 23 9.43 -0.68 -0.54
CA HIS A 23 10.11 -0.45 -1.84
C HIS A 23 11.41 0.36 -1.71
N VAL A 24 12.13 0.26 -0.59
CA VAL A 24 13.48 0.83 -0.46
C VAL A 24 14.49 -0.07 -1.19
N LYS A 25 15.34 0.54 -2.05
CA LYS A 25 16.44 -0.17 -2.73
C LYS A 25 17.51 -0.54 -1.71
N ALA A 26 18.21 -1.64 -1.93
CA ALA A 26 19.38 -2.08 -1.14
C ALA A 26 19.12 -2.88 0.15
N GLY A 27 18.03 -3.62 0.25
CA GLY A 27 17.87 -4.63 1.32
C GLY A 27 17.39 -4.08 2.67
N ASP A 28 17.24 -2.76 2.80
CA ASP A 28 16.77 -2.10 4.03
C ASP A 28 15.24 -1.92 4.07
N GLY A 29 14.51 -2.55 3.15
CA GLY A 29 13.05 -2.49 3.08
C GLY A 29 12.38 -3.11 4.30
N CYS A 30 11.23 -2.56 4.69
CA CYS A 30 10.45 -3.10 5.79
C CYS A 30 9.77 -4.42 5.37
N GLY A 31 10.06 -5.50 6.08
CA GLY A 31 9.44 -6.82 5.89
C GLY A 31 8.11 -7.00 6.65
N GLY A 32 7.45 -5.92 7.08
CA GLY A 32 6.18 -5.97 7.80
C GLY A 32 6.32 -6.07 9.33
N CYS A 33 5.20 -6.28 10.01
CA CYS A 33 5.09 -6.20 11.48
C CYS A 33 5.97 -7.16 12.25
N THR A 34 6.34 -8.29 11.67
CA THR A 34 7.08 -9.38 12.34
C THR A 34 8.45 -9.62 11.73
N ALA A 35 8.87 -8.78 10.77
CA ALA A 35 10.20 -8.89 10.18
C ALA A 35 11.30 -8.74 11.23
N PRO A 36 12.41 -9.49 11.11
CA PRO A 36 13.57 -9.29 11.94
C PRO A 36 14.25 -7.94 11.63
N GLY A 37 15.00 -7.40 12.58
CA GLY A 37 15.80 -6.20 12.42
C GLY A 37 15.11 -4.89 12.78
N PRO A 38 15.76 -3.75 12.51
CA PRO A 38 15.28 -2.42 12.92
C PRO A 38 13.94 -2.04 12.32
N THR A 39 13.69 -2.41 11.06
CA THR A 39 12.44 -2.12 10.34
C THR A 39 11.24 -2.93 10.84
N GLY A 40 11.47 -4.09 11.44
CA GLY A 40 10.44 -4.89 12.14
C GLY A 40 10.21 -4.45 13.59
N ALA A 41 11.01 -3.52 14.12
CA ALA A 41 10.91 -3.06 15.51
C ALA A 41 9.54 -2.43 15.81
N ALA A 42 8.95 -1.71 14.85
CA ALA A 42 7.63 -1.12 15.01
C ALA A 42 6.56 -2.17 15.35
N GLY A 43 6.60 -3.35 14.73
CA GLY A 43 5.67 -4.44 15.00
C GLY A 43 5.79 -5.00 16.43
N ARG A 44 6.98 -4.97 17.03
CA ARG A 44 7.20 -5.44 18.41
C ARG A 44 6.49 -4.57 19.45
N TRP A 45 6.33 -3.28 19.18
CA TRP A 45 5.69 -2.33 20.08
C TRP A 45 4.21 -2.10 19.75
N CYS A 46 3.74 -2.59 18.60
CA CYS A 46 2.36 -2.43 18.18
C CYS A 46 1.43 -3.37 18.94
N ALA A 47 0.50 -2.80 19.72
CA ALA A 47 -0.47 -3.56 20.49
C ALA A 47 -1.38 -4.45 19.62
N ILE A 48 -1.69 -4.01 18.38
CA ILE A 48 -2.49 -4.78 17.43
C ILE A 48 -1.70 -6.00 16.94
N SER A 49 -0.45 -5.79 16.49
CA SER A 49 0.41 -6.89 16.05
C SER A 49 0.68 -7.90 17.17
N ARG A 50 0.92 -7.41 18.39
CA ARG A 50 1.10 -8.26 19.55
C ARG A 50 -0.14 -9.13 19.80
N CYS A 51 -1.32 -8.53 19.88
CA CYS A 51 -2.57 -9.23 20.13
C CYS A 51 -2.84 -10.25 19.00
N ALA A 52 -2.90 -9.82 17.74
CA ALA A 52 -3.29 -10.67 16.63
C ALA A 52 -2.28 -11.81 16.39
N VAL A 53 -0.99 -11.46 16.24
CA VAL A 53 0.01 -12.43 15.77
C VAL A 53 0.60 -13.23 16.92
N ARG A 54 1.03 -12.53 17.99
CA ARG A 54 1.80 -13.19 19.04
C ARG A 54 0.92 -13.91 20.06
N ASP A 55 -0.19 -13.27 20.45
CA ASP A 55 -1.05 -13.80 21.51
C ASP A 55 -2.11 -14.78 20.97
N HIS A 56 -2.56 -14.61 19.71
CA HIS A 56 -3.62 -15.44 19.09
C HIS A 56 -3.17 -16.24 17.85
N GLY A 57 -2.00 -15.97 17.28
CA GLY A 57 -1.50 -16.68 16.09
C GLY A 57 -2.24 -16.35 14.79
N TYR A 58 -3.00 -15.25 14.74
CA TYR A 58 -3.70 -14.79 13.54
C TYR A 58 -2.75 -14.11 12.57
N GLU A 59 -2.98 -14.31 11.29
CA GLU A 59 -2.29 -13.59 10.22
C GLU A 59 -2.73 -12.11 10.21
N THR A 60 -4.05 -11.88 10.37
CA THR A 60 -4.66 -10.56 10.45
C THR A 60 -5.79 -10.49 11.48
N CYS A 61 -6.16 -9.28 11.88
CA CYS A 61 -7.33 -9.06 12.74
C CYS A 61 -8.67 -9.48 12.10
N ALA A 62 -8.70 -9.73 10.78
CA ALA A 62 -9.89 -10.25 10.10
C ALA A 62 -10.30 -11.65 10.60
N GLU A 63 -9.35 -12.44 11.12
CA GLU A 63 -9.58 -13.78 11.67
C GLU A 63 -10.17 -13.74 13.08
N CYS A 64 -10.02 -12.60 13.77
CA CYS A 64 -10.49 -12.46 15.15
C CYS A 64 -12.02 -12.47 15.22
N PRO A 65 -12.64 -13.29 16.09
CA PRO A 65 -14.11 -13.29 16.26
C PRO A 65 -14.65 -11.94 16.76
N GLU A 66 -13.82 -11.16 17.49
CA GLU A 66 -14.20 -9.84 18.03
C GLU A 66 -14.03 -8.70 17.00
N PHE A 67 -13.63 -8.99 15.76
CA PHE A 67 -13.47 -7.94 14.73
C PHE A 67 -14.81 -7.33 14.29
N PRO A 68 -14.91 -5.97 14.21
CA PRO A 68 -13.93 -4.96 14.61
C PRO A 68 -13.92 -4.75 16.14
N CYS A 69 -12.73 -4.67 16.73
CA CYS A 69 -12.56 -4.51 18.17
C CYS A 69 -12.11 -3.07 18.53
N PRO A 70 -12.20 -2.66 19.81
CA PRO A 70 -11.82 -1.31 20.24
C PRO A 70 -10.37 -0.92 19.91
N ARG A 71 -9.44 -1.88 19.75
CA ARG A 71 -8.05 -1.61 19.37
C ARG A 71 -7.90 -1.04 17.94
N LEU A 72 -8.91 -1.26 17.10
CA LEU A 72 -8.94 -0.75 15.73
C LEU A 72 -9.77 0.55 15.61
N GLU A 73 -10.37 1.02 16.70
CA GLU A 73 -11.15 2.23 16.69
C GLU A 73 -10.28 3.44 16.32
N GLY A 74 -10.70 4.17 15.29
CA GLY A 74 -9.98 5.33 14.78
C GLY A 74 -8.66 5.01 14.07
N TRP A 75 -8.30 3.73 13.89
CA TRP A 75 -7.05 3.32 13.26
C TRP A 75 -6.94 3.77 11.80
N ASP A 76 -8.07 3.97 11.15
CA ASP A 76 -8.19 4.43 9.76
C ASP A 76 -8.31 5.96 9.62
N LYS A 77 -8.27 6.73 10.70
CA LYS A 77 -8.51 8.20 10.68
C LYS A 77 -7.26 9.04 10.44
N GLY A 78 -6.08 8.57 10.83
CA GLY A 78 -4.81 9.26 10.61
C GLY A 78 -3.84 8.36 9.85
N ASP A 79 -2.94 8.97 9.09
CA ASP A 79 -1.92 8.24 8.31
C ASP A 79 -0.54 8.38 8.96
N SER A 80 0.33 7.42 8.69
CA SER A 80 1.76 7.48 9.00
C SER A 80 2.56 7.78 7.72
N ILE A 81 3.68 7.08 7.50
CA ILE A 81 4.38 7.06 6.22
C ILE A 81 3.62 6.27 5.13
N VAL A 82 2.59 5.56 5.51
CA VAL A 82 1.67 4.82 4.66
C VAL A 82 0.24 5.21 5.02
N THR A 83 -0.67 5.16 4.03
CA THR A 83 -2.07 5.46 4.30
C THR A 83 -2.72 4.34 5.14
N HIS A 84 -3.52 4.75 6.11
CA HIS A 84 -4.36 3.86 6.91
C HIS A 84 -5.82 3.85 6.41
N ALA A 85 -6.16 4.66 5.43
CA ALA A 85 -7.54 4.84 4.96
C ALA A 85 -8.22 3.52 4.54
N ALA A 86 -7.45 2.59 3.99
CA ALA A 86 -7.95 1.30 3.54
C ALA A 86 -7.91 0.18 4.60
N THR A 87 -7.36 0.42 5.80
CA THR A 87 -7.08 -0.67 6.76
C THR A 87 -8.30 -1.47 7.15
N LEU A 88 -9.38 -0.81 7.58
CA LEU A 88 -10.60 -1.51 7.98
C LEU A 88 -11.35 -2.13 6.79
N SER A 89 -11.33 -1.49 5.62
CA SER A 89 -11.90 -2.07 4.41
C SER A 89 -11.12 -3.29 3.93
N ASN A 90 -9.79 -3.28 4.04
CA ASN A 90 -8.95 -4.44 3.75
C ASN A 90 -9.29 -5.63 4.67
N LEU A 91 -9.40 -5.40 5.99
CA LEU A 91 -9.77 -6.45 6.92
C LEU A 91 -11.18 -7.02 6.65
N ARG A 92 -12.14 -6.16 6.29
CA ARG A 92 -13.48 -6.61 5.87
C ARG A 92 -13.41 -7.44 4.58
N ALA A 93 -12.63 -7.00 3.60
CA ALA A 93 -12.44 -7.73 2.35
C ALA A 93 -11.80 -9.11 2.58
N ILE A 94 -10.78 -9.18 3.46
CA ILE A 94 -10.15 -10.45 3.85
C ILE A 94 -11.18 -11.37 4.52
N ARG A 95 -12.02 -10.85 5.41
CA ARG A 95 -13.07 -11.64 6.09
C ARG A 95 -14.14 -12.17 5.13
N GLN A 96 -14.45 -11.43 4.06
CA GLN A 96 -15.46 -11.79 3.07
C GLN A 96 -14.95 -12.75 1.99
N ARG A 97 -13.71 -12.57 1.54
CA ARG A 97 -13.15 -13.24 0.35
C ARG A 97 -12.05 -14.25 0.66
N ALA A 98 -11.74 -14.48 1.94
CA ALA A 98 -10.52 -15.11 2.43
C ALA A 98 -9.24 -14.31 2.10
N LEU A 99 -8.16 -14.63 2.81
CA LEU A 99 -6.87 -13.93 2.68
C LEU A 99 -6.27 -14.08 1.28
N ASP A 100 -6.35 -15.28 0.69
CA ASP A 100 -5.77 -15.55 -0.63
C ASP A 100 -6.38 -14.69 -1.74
N GLY A 101 -7.71 -14.51 -1.73
CA GLY A 101 -8.39 -13.65 -2.69
C GLY A 101 -8.04 -12.16 -2.53
N PHE A 102 -7.77 -11.71 -1.31
CA PHE A 102 -7.24 -10.37 -1.06
C PHE A 102 -5.81 -10.22 -1.58
N LEU A 103 -4.93 -11.20 -1.28
CA LEU A 103 -3.53 -11.17 -1.69
C LEU A 103 -3.35 -11.23 -3.21
N GLU A 104 -4.26 -11.89 -3.92
CA GLU A 104 -4.25 -11.87 -5.40
C GLU A 104 -4.50 -10.47 -5.95
N GLN A 105 -5.49 -9.74 -5.42
CA GLN A 105 -5.71 -8.34 -5.80
C GLN A 105 -4.55 -7.44 -5.40
N GLN A 106 -3.99 -7.65 -4.21
CA GLN A 106 -2.84 -6.90 -3.72
C GLN A 106 -1.64 -7.08 -4.64
N ARG A 107 -1.38 -8.30 -5.12
CA ARG A 107 -0.28 -8.59 -6.05
C ARG A 107 -0.39 -7.75 -7.31
N LYS A 108 -1.57 -7.65 -7.92
CA LYS A 108 -1.80 -6.79 -9.11
C LYS A 108 -1.48 -5.32 -8.82
N ARG A 109 -1.84 -4.83 -7.63
CA ARG A 109 -1.52 -3.45 -7.21
C ARG A 109 -0.02 -3.24 -7.02
N ILE A 110 0.69 -4.23 -6.45
CA ILE A 110 2.15 -4.20 -6.27
C ILE A 110 2.85 -4.19 -7.63
N GLU A 111 2.44 -5.04 -8.57
CA GLU A 111 2.97 -5.08 -9.93
C GLU A 111 2.82 -3.72 -10.65
N LEU A 112 1.65 -3.09 -10.54
CA LEU A 112 1.42 -1.75 -11.07
C LEU A 112 2.31 -0.69 -10.39
N LEU A 113 2.43 -0.76 -9.06
CA LEU A 113 3.31 0.14 -8.31
C LEU A 113 4.77 -0.02 -8.74
N GLU A 114 5.26 -1.24 -8.87
CA GLU A 114 6.63 -1.52 -9.32
C GLU A 114 6.89 -0.98 -10.72
N ALA A 115 5.95 -1.15 -11.64
CA ALA A 115 6.01 -0.56 -12.98
C ALA A 115 6.06 0.97 -12.92
N MET A 116 5.18 1.61 -12.13
CA MET A 116 5.19 3.06 -11.92
C MET A 116 6.52 3.55 -11.36
N LEU A 117 7.08 2.87 -10.35
CA LEU A 117 8.36 3.23 -9.75
C LEU A 117 9.54 2.98 -10.69
N GLY A 118 9.49 1.92 -11.46
CA GLY A 118 10.52 1.59 -12.46
C GLY A 118 10.60 2.61 -13.59
N GLU A 119 9.47 3.07 -14.08
CA GLU A 119 9.37 3.87 -15.29
C GLU A 119 9.23 5.39 -15.05
N PHE A 120 8.59 5.79 -13.95
CA PHE A 120 8.11 7.16 -13.72
C PHE A 120 8.59 7.81 -12.42
N ASP A 121 9.36 7.12 -11.55
CA ASP A 121 9.82 7.72 -10.29
C ASP A 121 11.12 8.51 -10.48
N GLU A 122 11.06 9.81 -10.19
CA GLU A 122 12.19 10.74 -10.15
C GLU A 122 12.82 10.86 -8.75
N GLY A 123 12.40 9.98 -7.81
CA GLY A 123 12.88 9.95 -6.42
C GLY A 123 11.97 10.64 -5.40
N ARG A 124 10.91 11.35 -5.84
CA ARG A 124 9.95 12.06 -4.98
C ARG A 124 8.51 11.58 -5.14
N SER A 125 8.20 10.87 -6.24
CA SER A 125 6.84 10.42 -6.56
C SER A 125 6.42 9.14 -5.85
N LYS A 126 7.36 8.35 -5.31
CA LYS A 126 7.11 7.05 -4.65
C LYS A 126 5.93 7.08 -3.67
N GLY A 127 5.94 7.99 -2.70
CA GLY A 127 4.88 8.05 -1.69
C GLY A 127 3.49 8.26 -2.28
N ARG A 128 3.38 9.09 -3.32
CA ARG A 128 2.12 9.35 -4.02
C ARG A 128 1.65 8.13 -4.81
N CYS A 129 2.54 7.45 -5.52
CA CYS A 129 2.22 6.19 -6.22
C CYS A 129 1.74 5.12 -5.22
N CYS A 130 2.39 4.99 -4.07
CA CYS A 130 1.97 4.07 -3.01
C CYS A 130 0.55 4.38 -2.52
N VAL A 131 0.21 5.65 -2.24
CA VAL A 131 -1.14 6.05 -1.81
C VAL A 131 -2.16 5.79 -2.92
N ALA A 132 -1.84 6.13 -4.17
CA ALA A 132 -2.72 5.85 -5.31
C ALA A 132 -3.00 4.35 -5.44
N CYS A 133 -1.96 3.51 -5.41
CA CYS A 133 -2.11 2.05 -5.48
C CYS A 133 -2.90 1.46 -4.31
N ALA A 134 -2.88 2.10 -3.13
CA ALA A 134 -3.66 1.66 -1.99
C ALA A 134 -5.15 2.05 -2.08
N LEU A 135 -5.48 3.16 -2.73
CA LEU A 135 -6.82 3.76 -2.66
C LEU A 135 -7.62 3.69 -3.96
N LEU A 136 -6.97 3.75 -5.13
CA LEU A 136 -7.68 3.73 -6.42
C LEU A 136 -8.03 2.29 -6.83
N PRO A 137 -9.12 2.09 -7.61
CA PRO A 137 -9.40 0.83 -8.28
C PRO A 137 -8.26 0.38 -9.21
N VAL A 138 -8.09 -0.93 -9.37
CA VAL A 138 -6.98 -1.51 -10.18
C VAL A 138 -7.08 -1.10 -11.65
N ASP A 139 -8.28 -1.05 -12.20
CA ASP A 139 -8.56 -0.61 -13.57
C ASP A 139 -8.19 0.86 -13.81
N GLU A 140 -8.47 1.73 -12.84
CA GLU A 140 -8.05 3.14 -12.89
C GLU A 140 -6.52 3.29 -12.81
N LEU A 141 -5.85 2.48 -12.00
CA LEU A 141 -4.38 2.46 -11.94
C LEU A 141 -3.76 2.00 -13.25
N GLN A 142 -4.30 0.93 -13.85
CA GLN A 142 -3.85 0.43 -15.13
C GLN A 142 -4.05 1.48 -16.23
N THR A 143 -5.24 2.07 -16.29
CA THR A 143 -5.55 3.13 -17.25
C THR A 143 -4.60 4.33 -17.10
N ALA A 144 -4.36 4.79 -15.87
CA ALA A 144 -3.46 5.91 -15.61
C ALA A 144 -2.02 5.62 -16.05
N LEU A 145 -1.54 4.40 -15.83
CA LEU A 145 -0.20 3.97 -16.25
C LEU A 145 -0.09 3.89 -17.78
N ASP A 146 -1.07 3.27 -18.45
CA ASP A 146 -1.07 3.11 -19.90
C ASP A 146 -1.23 4.45 -20.62
N ASP A 147 -2.07 5.35 -20.09
CA ASP A 147 -2.20 6.70 -20.61
C ASP A 147 -0.90 7.52 -20.45
N ALA A 148 -0.21 7.36 -19.32
CA ALA A 148 1.06 8.04 -19.10
C ALA A 148 2.16 7.52 -20.05
N ARG A 149 2.19 6.22 -20.33
CA ARG A 149 3.11 5.60 -21.30
C ARG A 149 2.84 6.14 -22.70
N ARG A 150 1.58 6.10 -23.14
CA ARG A 150 1.15 6.60 -24.46
C ARG A 150 1.49 8.08 -24.62
N GLU A 151 1.18 8.91 -23.63
CA GLU A 151 1.49 10.35 -23.67
C GLU A 151 3.00 10.60 -23.76
N ALA A 152 3.83 9.81 -23.07
CA ALA A 152 5.28 9.94 -23.14
C ALA A 152 5.81 9.58 -24.53
N GLU A 153 5.27 8.54 -25.17
CA GLU A 153 5.60 8.15 -26.55
C GLU A 153 5.19 9.21 -27.57
N GLU A 154 3.93 9.68 -27.51
CA GLU A 154 3.39 10.70 -28.41
C GLU A 154 4.18 12.02 -28.36
N LYS A 155 4.67 12.39 -27.17
CA LYS A 155 5.49 13.60 -26.95
C LYS A 155 6.97 13.38 -27.19
N GLY A 156 7.40 12.17 -27.50
CA GLY A 156 8.82 11.83 -27.70
C GLY A 156 9.68 12.07 -26.45
N ILE A 157 9.13 11.85 -25.26
CA ILE A 157 9.85 12.06 -24.00
C ILE A 157 10.96 11.02 -23.86
N PRO A 158 12.23 11.42 -23.69
CA PRO A 158 13.34 10.50 -23.52
C PRO A 158 13.15 9.57 -22.31
N ALA A 159 13.68 8.34 -22.40
CA ALA A 159 13.53 7.34 -21.35
C ALA A 159 14.15 7.77 -20.01
N ASP A 160 15.19 8.59 -20.05
CA ASP A 160 15.93 9.16 -18.92
C ASP A 160 15.33 10.46 -18.36
N ASP A 161 14.38 11.11 -19.09
CA ASP A 161 13.65 12.27 -18.55
C ASP A 161 12.58 11.81 -17.54
N ARG A 162 13.08 11.43 -16.36
CA ARG A 162 12.24 10.97 -15.24
C ARG A 162 11.30 12.04 -14.71
N GLU A 163 11.69 13.31 -14.78
CA GLU A 163 10.89 14.41 -14.23
C GLU A 163 9.63 14.65 -15.07
N SER A 164 9.76 14.74 -16.40
CA SER A 164 8.60 14.86 -17.31
C SER A 164 7.68 13.66 -17.21
N LYS A 165 8.23 12.45 -17.18
CA LYS A 165 7.47 11.21 -17.03
C LYS A 165 6.71 11.17 -15.70
N ALA A 166 7.36 11.50 -14.57
CA ALA A 166 6.71 11.55 -13.26
C ALA A 166 5.55 12.55 -13.20
N LYS A 167 5.72 13.71 -13.85
CA LYS A 167 4.66 14.72 -13.96
C LYS A 167 3.44 14.20 -14.71
N MET A 168 3.64 13.45 -15.80
CA MET A 168 2.56 12.85 -16.58
C MET A 168 1.78 11.83 -15.76
N LEU A 169 2.46 10.83 -15.19
CA LEU A 169 1.81 9.82 -14.34
C LEU A 169 1.05 10.46 -13.17
N ARG A 170 1.68 11.41 -12.50
CA ARG A 170 1.04 12.14 -11.39
C ARG A 170 -0.25 12.81 -11.83
N GLY A 171 -0.25 13.49 -12.98
CA GLY A 171 -1.46 14.13 -13.53
C GLY A 171 -2.58 13.12 -13.80
N ARG A 172 -2.25 11.94 -14.34
CA ARG A 172 -3.24 10.87 -14.61
C ARG A 172 -3.82 10.30 -13.32
N LEU A 173 -2.97 10.03 -12.31
CA LEU A 173 -3.42 9.52 -11.01
C LEU A 173 -4.28 10.56 -10.26
N GLU A 174 -3.91 11.84 -10.30
CA GLU A 174 -4.68 12.93 -9.69
C GLU A 174 -6.04 13.10 -10.36
N ALA A 175 -6.12 13.03 -11.69
CA ALA A 175 -7.37 13.10 -12.43
C ALA A 175 -8.30 11.92 -12.11
N ALA A 176 -7.76 10.70 -12.00
CA ALA A 176 -8.54 9.52 -11.59
C ALA A 176 -9.08 9.69 -10.15
N ALA A 177 -8.23 10.14 -9.23
CA ALA A 177 -8.60 10.37 -7.84
C ALA A 177 -9.68 11.46 -7.70
N GLU A 178 -9.58 12.55 -8.46
CA GLU A 178 -10.58 13.64 -8.46
C GLU A 178 -11.93 13.15 -8.94
N ARG A 179 -11.99 12.38 -10.04
CA ARG A 179 -13.26 11.78 -10.53
C ARG A 179 -13.95 10.90 -9.49
N LEU A 180 -13.15 10.23 -8.64
CA LEU A 180 -13.65 9.31 -7.61
C LEU A 180 -13.84 9.97 -6.24
N GLY A 181 -13.53 11.27 -6.10
CA GLY A 181 -13.58 11.97 -4.82
C GLY A 181 -12.56 11.46 -3.79
N ILE A 182 -11.44 10.88 -4.25
CA ILE A 182 -10.40 10.29 -3.41
C ILE A 182 -9.22 11.27 -3.27
N SER A 183 -8.74 11.50 -2.04
CA SER A 183 -7.54 12.30 -1.80
C SER A 183 -6.29 11.41 -1.80
N LEU A 184 -5.31 11.74 -2.63
CA LEU A 184 -3.98 11.09 -2.65
C LEU A 184 -2.97 11.73 -1.68
N LYS A 185 -3.43 12.54 -0.74
CA LYS A 185 -2.59 13.13 0.31
C LYS A 185 -2.73 12.32 1.59
N LEU A 186 -1.61 12.06 2.24
CA LEU A 186 -1.63 11.48 3.59
C LEU A 186 -2.31 12.45 4.55
N ARG A 187 -3.21 11.92 5.37
CA ARG A 187 -3.96 12.69 6.37
C ARG A 187 -3.11 12.84 7.62
N LYS A 188 -3.04 14.06 8.15
CA LYS A 188 -2.43 14.30 9.45
C LYS A 188 -3.36 13.72 10.53
N GLY A 189 -2.78 12.94 11.44
CA GLY A 189 -3.46 12.46 12.64
C GLY A 189 -3.52 13.55 13.71
#